data_23ca8f61c49c2d2265c7746dbbeebe2f
#
_entry.id   23ca8f61c49c2d2265c7746dbbeebe2f
#
_cell.length_a   1.000
_cell.length_b   1.000
_cell.length_c   1.000
_cell.angle_alpha   90.00
_cell.angle_beta   90.00
_cell.angle_gamma   90.00
#
_symmetry.space_group_name_H-M   'P 1'
#
loop_
_entity.id
_entity.type
_entity.pdbx_description
1 polymer ?
#
loop_
_entity_poly.entity_id
_entity_poly.type
_entity_poly.pdbx_seq_one_letter_code
_entity_poly.pdbx_strand_id
1 'polypeptide(L)'
;MKGIIWAYESDGANEKLLEIEEQYARMDIKPIRRVISKSVGSWISFDNEDIWRVVRASDSGRGHSTNVSYIDRRIPQETINTVIKPATKAMPYQAFRFYLPSSYDWTGEDEEIEAKYI
;
A
#
# COMPACT_ATOMS: atom_id res chain seq x y z
N MET A 1 -8.87 11.07 -0.99
CA MET A 1 -8.27 10.03 -0.09
C MET A 1 -6.84 9.78 -0.52
N LYS A 2 -5.97 9.54 0.42
CA LYS A 2 -4.58 9.17 0.17
C LYS A 2 -4.37 7.73 0.59
N GLY A 3 -3.70 6.95 -0.27
CA GLY A 3 -3.33 5.58 0.03
C GLY A 3 -1.83 5.37 -0.18
N ILE A 4 -1.24 4.53 0.67
CA ILE A 4 0.16 4.13 0.53
C ILE A 4 0.21 2.61 0.44
N ILE A 5 1.04 2.14 -0.48
CA ILE A 5 1.41 0.73 -0.59
C ILE A 5 2.83 0.63 -0.03
N TRP A 6 2.97 0.04 1.14
CA TRP A 6 4.24 -0.10 1.82
C TRP A 6 4.98 -1.30 1.26
N ALA A 7 6.13 -1.05 0.68
CA ALA A 7 6.92 -2.06 -0.02
C ALA A 7 7.99 -2.66 0.89
N TYR A 8 8.08 -3.99 0.86
CA TYR A 8 9.26 -4.70 1.36
C TYR A 8 10.32 -4.77 0.26
N GLU A 9 9.88 -5.10 -0.95
CA GLU A 9 10.69 -5.05 -2.18
C GLU A 9 9.87 -4.33 -3.26
N SER A 10 10.54 -3.69 -4.22
CA SER A 10 9.89 -2.78 -5.15
C SER A 10 8.87 -3.41 -6.10
N ASP A 11 9.15 -4.61 -6.59
CA ASP A 11 8.33 -5.22 -7.66
C ASP A 11 6.91 -5.58 -7.20
N GLY A 12 6.79 -6.15 -6.02
CA GLY A 12 5.49 -6.58 -5.50
C GLY A 12 4.54 -5.42 -5.24
N ALA A 13 5.07 -4.29 -4.83
CA ALA A 13 4.26 -3.11 -4.57
C ALA A 13 3.68 -2.50 -5.85
N ASN A 14 4.44 -2.52 -6.95
CA ASN A 14 3.93 -2.07 -8.24
C ASN A 14 2.78 -2.95 -8.73
N GLU A 15 2.87 -4.25 -8.52
CA GLU A 15 1.78 -5.18 -8.84
C GLU A 15 0.49 -4.79 -8.10
N LYS A 16 0.58 -4.49 -6.82
CA LYS A 16 -0.57 -4.04 -6.03
C LYS A 16 -1.11 -2.70 -6.53
N LEU A 17 -0.24 -1.77 -6.90
CA LEU A 17 -0.66 -0.47 -7.44
C LEU A 17 -1.45 -0.64 -8.75
N LEU A 18 -0.99 -1.50 -9.64
CA LEU A 18 -1.69 -1.76 -10.91
C LEU A 18 -3.02 -2.49 -10.69
N GLU A 19 -3.09 -3.36 -9.70
CA GLU A 19 -4.34 -4.00 -9.30
C GLU A 19 -5.35 -2.98 -8.79
N ILE A 20 -4.92 -2.01 -8.01
CA ILE A 20 -5.78 -0.92 -7.54
C ILE A 20 -6.26 -0.08 -8.72
N GLU A 21 -5.38 0.23 -9.67
CA GLU A 21 -5.77 0.96 -10.88
C GLU A 21 -6.87 0.21 -11.66
N GLU A 22 -6.75 -1.09 -11.77
CA GLU A 22 -7.76 -1.93 -12.42
C GLU A 22 -9.08 -1.93 -11.67
N GLN A 23 -9.05 -2.00 -10.35
CA GLN A 23 -10.25 -1.92 -9.52
C GLN A 23 -10.96 -0.57 -9.69
N TYR A 24 -10.20 0.52 -9.76
CA TYR A 24 -10.74 1.85 -10.00
C TYR A 24 -11.36 1.97 -11.39
N ALA A 25 -10.76 1.35 -12.39
CA ALA A 25 -11.32 1.32 -13.74
C ALA A 25 -12.71 0.66 -13.79
N ARG A 26 -12.93 -0.36 -12.98
CA ARG A 26 -14.24 -1.03 -12.88
C ARG A 26 -15.30 -0.13 -12.25
N MET A 27 -14.89 0.87 -11.49
CA MET A 27 -15.77 1.89 -10.90
C MET A 27 -15.86 3.15 -11.75
N ASP A 28 -15.33 3.11 -12.98
CA ASP A 28 -15.27 4.23 -13.90
C ASP A 28 -14.45 5.42 -13.35
N ILE A 29 -13.46 5.15 -12.54
CA ILE A 29 -12.51 6.13 -12.01
C ILE A 29 -11.20 5.98 -12.79
N LYS A 30 -10.75 7.07 -13.42
CA LYS A 30 -9.61 7.03 -14.34
C LYS A 30 -8.39 7.73 -13.76
N PRO A 31 -7.19 7.25 -14.10
CA PRO A 31 -5.97 7.95 -13.70
C PRO A 31 -5.83 9.27 -14.47
N ILE A 32 -5.44 10.33 -13.77
CA ILE A 32 -5.06 11.61 -14.37
C ILE A 32 -3.56 11.63 -14.66
N ARG A 33 -2.76 11.16 -13.70
CA ARG A 33 -1.31 11.05 -13.82
C ARG A 33 -0.86 9.74 -13.23
N ARG A 34 0.16 9.14 -13.84
CA ARG A 34 0.75 7.91 -13.31
C ARG A 34 2.23 7.86 -13.63
N VAL A 35 2.99 7.39 -12.65
CA VAL A 35 4.42 7.13 -12.79
C VAL A 35 4.66 5.72 -12.26
N ILE A 36 5.17 4.84 -13.11
CA ILE A 36 5.54 3.48 -12.71
C ILE A 36 7.04 3.36 -12.81
N SER A 37 7.68 3.21 -11.66
CA SER A 37 9.12 3.08 -11.53
C SER A 37 9.49 1.61 -11.33
N LYS A 38 10.70 1.22 -11.75
CA LYS A 38 11.23 -0.12 -11.46
C LYS A 38 11.61 -0.31 -10.00
N SER A 39 11.69 0.78 -9.25
CA SER A 39 11.94 0.78 -7.81
C SER A 39 10.76 1.41 -7.10
N VAL A 40 10.91 1.69 -5.80
CA VAL A 40 9.90 2.45 -5.06
C VAL A 40 9.75 3.86 -5.65
N GLY A 41 8.63 4.49 -5.39
CA GLY A 41 8.36 5.83 -5.92
C GLY A 41 7.29 5.88 -7.01
N SER A 42 6.70 4.75 -7.36
CA SER A 42 5.54 4.72 -8.24
C SER A 42 4.35 5.40 -7.57
N TRP A 43 3.52 6.05 -8.37
CA TRP A 43 2.30 6.65 -7.86
C TRP A 43 1.28 6.86 -8.98
N ILE A 44 0.00 6.91 -8.61
CA ILE A 44 -1.10 7.21 -9.53
C ILE A 44 -2.06 8.17 -8.84
N SER A 45 -2.44 9.26 -9.52
CA SER A 45 -3.52 10.13 -9.08
C SER A 45 -4.74 9.90 -9.98
N PHE A 46 -5.92 9.92 -9.38
CA PHE A 46 -7.18 9.60 -10.04
C PHE A 46 -8.10 10.81 -10.14
N ASP A 47 -9.09 10.73 -11.03
CA ASP A 47 -10.02 11.83 -11.28
C ASP A 47 -11.02 12.08 -10.14
N ASN A 48 -11.09 11.19 -9.16
CA ASN A 48 -11.86 11.38 -7.93
C ASN A 48 -11.02 11.99 -6.79
N GLU A 49 -9.83 12.50 -7.10
CA GLU A 49 -8.87 13.10 -6.17
C GLU A 49 -8.10 12.10 -5.29
N ASP A 50 -8.31 10.80 -5.46
CA ASP A 50 -7.52 9.81 -4.75
C ASP A 50 -6.10 9.74 -5.31
N ILE A 51 -5.12 9.54 -4.43
CA ILE A 51 -3.71 9.36 -4.79
C ILE A 51 -3.19 8.11 -4.09
N TRP A 52 -2.53 7.25 -4.85
CA TRP A 52 -1.87 6.06 -4.34
C TRP A 52 -0.37 6.12 -4.64
N ARG A 53 0.44 5.82 -3.64
CA ARG A 53 1.91 5.86 -3.74
C ARG A 53 2.51 4.57 -3.24
N VAL A 54 3.66 4.21 -3.81
CA VAL A 54 4.49 3.12 -3.31
C VAL A 54 5.65 3.71 -2.51
N VAL A 55 5.79 3.31 -1.25
CA VAL A 55 6.81 3.81 -0.33
C VAL A 55 7.51 2.61 0.30
N ARG A 56 8.84 2.66 0.37
CA ARG A 56 9.60 1.65 1.10
C ARG A 56 9.44 1.86 2.60
N ALA A 57 9.06 0.81 3.31
CA ALA A 57 8.75 0.91 4.73
C ALA A 57 9.97 1.24 5.61
N SER A 58 11.18 0.81 5.21
CA SER A 58 12.39 0.98 6.03
C SER A 58 12.93 2.41 6.08
N ASP A 59 12.80 3.18 4.99
CA ASP A 59 13.58 4.40 4.82
C ASP A 59 12.78 5.69 4.85
N SER A 60 11.52 5.67 4.50
CA SER A 60 10.81 6.88 4.10
C SER A 60 9.46 7.07 4.76
N GLY A 61 9.14 6.29 5.78
CA GLY A 61 7.83 6.36 6.42
C GLY A 61 7.59 7.66 7.17
N ARG A 62 8.64 8.35 7.58
CA ARG A 62 8.53 9.61 8.32
C ARG A 62 8.11 10.73 7.36
N GLY A 63 7.12 11.49 7.77
CA GLY A 63 6.59 12.59 6.99
C GLY A 63 5.49 12.21 6.02
N HIS A 64 5.18 10.93 5.85
CA HIS A 64 4.06 10.49 5.06
C HIS A 64 2.79 10.44 5.90
N SER A 65 1.67 10.69 5.24
CA SER A 65 0.33 10.65 5.86
C SER A 65 -0.61 9.98 4.87
N THR A 66 -1.39 9.01 5.35
CA THR A 66 -2.30 8.24 4.50
C THR A 66 -3.56 7.87 5.26
N ASN A 67 -4.64 7.58 4.53
CA ASN A 67 -5.88 7.05 5.10
C ASN A 67 -5.93 5.53 5.03
N VAL A 68 -5.35 4.95 3.98
CA VAL A 68 -5.32 3.51 3.74
C VAL A 68 -3.89 3.07 3.54
N SER A 69 -3.48 2.02 4.23
CA SER A 69 -2.17 1.40 4.09
C SER A 69 -2.31 -0.03 3.63
N TYR A 70 -1.73 -0.35 2.48
CA TYR A 70 -1.46 -1.72 2.07
C TYR A 70 -0.06 -2.09 2.52
N ILE A 71 0.06 -3.19 3.24
CA ILE A 71 1.30 -3.59 3.91
C ILE A 71 1.74 -4.94 3.37
N ASP A 72 2.94 -5.01 2.82
CA ASP A 72 3.55 -6.27 2.44
C ASP A 72 3.72 -7.13 3.69
N ARG A 73 3.22 -8.36 3.67
CA ARG A 73 3.21 -9.25 4.85
C ARG A 73 4.60 -9.58 5.39
N ARG A 74 5.63 -9.37 4.60
CA ARG A 74 7.03 -9.59 5.01
C ARG A 74 7.59 -8.46 5.86
N ILE A 75 6.92 -7.32 5.94
CA ILE A 75 7.36 -6.19 6.76
C ILE A 75 7.25 -6.56 8.23
N PRO A 76 8.33 -6.37 9.03
CA PRO A 76 8.32 -6.72 10.45
C PRO A 76 7.30 -5.91 11.24
N GLN A 77 6.75 -6.51 12.29
CA GLN A 77 5.78 -5.86 13.16
C GLN A 77 6.32 -4.57 13.79
N GLU A 78 7.60 -4.53 14.13
CA GLU A 78 8.23 -3.33 14.67
C GLU A 78 8.13 -2.16 13.70
N THR A 79 8.38 -2.39 12.42
CA THR A 79 8.25 -1.36 11.38
C THR A 79 6.81 -0.91 11.23
N ILE A 80 5.86 -1.83 11.29
CA ILE A 80 4.43 -1.48 11.25
C ILE A 80 4.10 -0.55 12.42
N ASN A 81 4.56 -0.86 13.61
CA ASN A 81 4.26 -0.09 14.80
C ASN A 81 4.91 1.30 14.81
N THR A 82 6.14 1.41 14.31
CA THR A 82 6.93 2.64 14.41
C THR A 82 6.81 3.55 13.19
N VAL A 83 6.48 3.01 12.03
CA VAL A 83 6.45 3.75 10.76
C VAL A 83 5.04 3.80 10.17
N ILE A 84 4.42 2.66 10.00
CA ILE A 84 3.16 2.56 9.22
C ILE A 84 1.96 3.04 10.03
N LYS A 85 1.78 2.57 11.25
CA LYS A 85 0.66 3.00 12.09
C LYS A 85 0.67 4.51 12.34
N PRO A 86 1.81 5.14 12.71
CA PRO A 86 1.84 6.60 12.87
C PRO A 86 1.52 7.37 11.59
N ALA A 87 1.84 6.83 10.42
CA ALA A 87 1.56 7.48 9.15
C ALA A 87 0.09 7.32 8.71
N THR A 88 -0.63 6.35 9.26
CA THR A 88 -2.00 6.04 8.83
C THR A 88 -3.00 6.78 9.71
N LYS A 89 -3.62 7.80 9.15
CA LYS A 89 -4.54 8.70 9.88
C LYS A 89 -5.98 8.22 9.80
N ALA A 90 -6.67 8.31 10.91
CA ALA A 90 -8.08 7.93 11.00
C ALA A 90 -9.00 9.11 10.67
N MET A 91 -9.03 9.53 9.39
CA MET A 91 -9.83 10.70 9.01
C MET A 91 -10.47 10.50 7.63
N PRO A 92 -11.73 10.21 7.56
CA PRO A 92 -12.71 9.89 8.61
C PRO A 92 -12.56 8.47 9.15
N TYR A 93 -11.80 7.62 8.49
CA TYR A 93 -11.49 6.27 8.95
C TYR A 93 -10.12 5.86 8.43
N GLN A 94 -9.48 4.95 9.14
CA GLN A 94 -8.25 4.35 8.69
C GLN A 94 -8.49 2.90 8.28
N ALA A 95 -7.70 2.41 7.34
CA ALA A 95 -7.76 1.02 6.93
C ALA A 95 -6.36 0.47 6.74
N PHE A 96 -6.17 -0.74 7.25
CA PHE A 96 -4.96 -1.52 7.06
C PHE A 96 -5.31 -2.77 6.25
N ARG A 97 -4.54 -3.04 5.21
CA ARG A 97 -4.69 -4.21 4.36
C ARG A 97 -3.32 -4.85 4.18
N PHE A 98 -3.29 -6.16 4.11
CA PHE A 98 -2.06 -6.88 3.87
C PHE A 98 -2.08 -7.48 2.47
N TYR A 99 -0.90 -7.63 1.88
CA TYR A 99 -0.76 -8.25 0.57
C TYR A 99 0.56 -9.00 0.45
N LEU A 100 0.61 -9.93 -0.48
CA LEU A 100 1.84 -10.58 -0.91
C LEU A 100 1.94 -10.47 -2.43
N PRO A 101 3.15 -10.30 -2.98
CA PRO A 101 3.36 -10.39 -4.41
C PRO A 101 2.97 -11.76 -4.95
N SER A 102 2.50 -11.83 -6.19
CA SER A 102 2.11 -13.10 -6.81
C SER A 102 3.27 -14.09 -6.96
N SER A 103 4.50 -13.59 -6.97
CA SER A 103 5.72 -14.41 -7.00
C SER A 103 6.04 -15.07 -5.66
N TYR A 104 5.36 -14.71 -4.60
CA TYR A 104 5.56 -15.26 -3.26
C TYR A 104 4.60 -16.42 -3.03
N ASP A 105 5.10 -17.53 -2.46
CA ASP A 105 4.27 -18.68 -2.16
C ASP A 105 3.29 -18.35 -1.04
N TRP A 106 2.02 -18.28 -1.40
CA TRP A 106 0.95 -18.06 -0.45
C TRP A 106 0.60 -19.33 0.32
N THR A 107 0.54 -19.22 1.64
CA THR A 107 0.00 -20.30 2.49
C THR A 107 -1.19 -19.73 3.29
N GLY A 108 -2.15 -20.58 3.62
CA GLY A 108 -3.33 -20.16 4.39
C GLY A 108 -3.03 -19.60 5.78
N GLU A 109 -1.84 -19.83 6.29
CA GLU A 109 -1.38 -19.28 7.57
C GLU A 109 -1.23 -17.78 7.56
N ASP A 110 -1.01 -17.18 6.40
CA ASP A 110 -0.83 -15.75 6.25
C ASP A 110 -2.09 -14.95 6.62
N GLU A 111 -3.27 -15.51 6.44
CA GLU A 111 -4.53 -14.85 6.80
C GLU A 111 -4.67 -14.70 8.31
N GLU A 112 -4.21 -15.68 9.08
CA GLU A 112 -4.25 -15.59 10.54
C GLU A 112 -3.29 -14.53 11.07
N ILE A 113 -2.16 -14.33 10.40
CA ILE A 113 -1.19 -13.32 10.76
C ILE A 113 -1.78 -11.91 10.59
N GLU A 114 -2.55 -11.69 9.54
CA GLU A 114 -3.20 -10.41 9.29
C GLU A 114 -4.05 -9.95 10.48
N ALA A 115 -4.84 -10.84 11.04
CA ALA A 115 -5.70 -10.53 12.19
C ALA A 115 -4.93 -10.15 13.44
N LYS A 116 -3.70 -10.61 13.59
CA LYS A 116 -2.85 -10.33 14.76
C LYS A 116 -2.16 -8.98 14.70
N TYR A 117 -1.92 -8.46 13.50
CA TYR A 117 -1.15 -7.24 13.32
C TYR A 117 -1.99 -5.97 13.43
N ILE A 118 -3.27 -6.09 13.29
CA ILE A 118 -4.20 -5.00 13.43
C ILE A 118 -4.93 -5.06 14.75
#